data_02656a203683ba2f6f0e66b72235b3f0
#
_entry.id   02656a203683ba2f6f0e66b72235b3f0
#
_cell.length_a   1.000
_cell.length_b   1.000
_cell.length_c   1.000
_cell.angle_alpha   90.00
_cell.angle_beta   90.00
_cell.angle_gamma   90.00
#
_symmetry.space_group_name_H-M   'P 1'
#
loop_
_entity.id
_entity.type
_entity.pdbx_description
1 polymer ?
#
loop_
_entity_poly.entity_id
_entity_poly.type
_entity_poly.pdbx_seq_one_letter_code
_entity_poly.pdbx_strand_id
1 'polypeptide(L)'
;MSLISKAIFVIIFYMVKINALTDVKPVQLAFWIIVPIVVVLFLAIVLSIPISAAYRRKRFQVLFYKRVYKVALENDYYLINQFYFKVDSNKLAKVDHILFGEKYIYVILSKYYEGDLVGKSTDKSLIFISHKGKRCYTDNPIIQTKSLASKLSSSTGLDTSMLIGITLINDDCKVEVQSESKQFYIIQRKKFPALIKAIESRPVENINDAQLAKAVQSIAKENKKKK
;
A
#
# COMPACT_ATOMS: atom_id res chain seq x y z
N MET A 1 14.24 -7.92 30.53
CA MET A 1 12.94 -8.50 30.93
C MET A 1 11.86 -7.81 30.15
N SER A 2 11.10 -8.52 29.29
CA SER A 2 10.08 -7.90 28.45
C SER A 2 8.90 -7.37 29.28
N LEU A 3 8.18 -6.36 28.76
CA LEU A 3 6.98 -5.80 29.41
C LEU A 3 5.94 -6.89 29.74
N ILE A 4 5.86 -7.90 28.88
CA ILE A 4 5.00 -9.10 29.06
C ILE A 4 5.40 -9.90 30.29
N SER A 5 6.71 -10.08 30.53
CA SER A 5 7.21 -10.81 31.72
C SER A 5 6.87 -10.06 33.02
N LYS A 6 6.92 -8.73 33.01
CA LYS A 6 6.51 -7.91 34.18
C LYS A 6 5.01 -7.99 34.43
N ALA A 7 4.19 -7.97 33.37
CA ALA A 7 2.73 -8.08 33.50
C ALA A 7 2.33 -9.48 34.04
N ILE A 8 2.95 -10.54 33.55
CA ILE A 8 2.72 -11.90 34.05
C ILE A 8 3.12 -12.02 35.52
N PHE A 9 4.26 -11.44 35.92
CA PHE A 9 4.71 -11.46 37.31
C PHE A 9 3.74 -10.73 38.24
N VAL A 10 3.19 -9.58 37.83
CA VAL A 10 2.18 -8.84 38.56
C VAL A 10 0.90 -9.67 38.74
N ILE A 11 0.43 -10.34 37.68
CA ILE A 11 -0.76 -11.21 37.73
C ILE A 11 -0.54 -12.38 38.70
N ILE A 12 0.62 -13.06 38.62
CA ILE A 12 0.95 -14.17 39.52
C ILE A 12 1.03 -13.68 40.98
N PHE A 13 1.65 -12.50 41.23
CA PHE A 13 1.73 -11.92 42.57
C PHE A 13 0.36 -11.59 43.17
N TYR A 14 -0.56 -11.07 42.32
CA TYR A 14 -1.96 -10.82 42.74
C TYR A 14 -2.72 -12.13 42.99
N MET A 15 -2.51 -13.17 42.18
CA MET A 15 -3.14 -14.49 42.39
C MET A 15 -2.67 -15.16 43.69
N VAL A 16 -1.39 -15.06 44.03
CA VAL A 16 -0.84 -15.58 45.29
C VAL A 16 -1.41 -14.84 46.51
N LYS A 17 -1.64 -13.54 46.40
CA LYS A 17 -2.25 -12.73 47.49
C LYS A 17 -3.73 -13.01 47.70
N ILE A 18 -4.45 -13.46 46.69
CA ILE A 18 -5.87 -13.84 46.76
C ILE A 18 -6.06 -15.12 47.60
N ASN A 19 -5.12 -16.08 47.55
CA ASN A 19 -5.18 -17.29 48.37
C ASN A 19 -5.05 -17.05 49.89
N ALA A 20 -4.68 -15.83 50.29
CA ALA A 20 -4.57 -15.48 51.73
C ALA A 20 -5.86 -14.80 52.27
N LEU A 21 -6.92 -14.66 51.48
CA LEU A 21 -8.16 -13.96 51.83
C LEU A 21 -9.34 -14.95 51.92
N THR A 22 -9.34 -15.77 52.96
CA THR A 22 -10.38 -16.81 53.20
C THR A 22 -11.77 -16.28 53.57
N ASP A 23 -11.96 -14.96 53.79
CA ASP A 23 -13.21 -14.34 54.20
C ASP A 23 -13.84 -13.37 53.18
N VAL A 24 -13.47 -13.47 51.90
CA VAL A 24 -13.96 -12.51 50.89
C VAL A 24 -15.29 -13.01 50.29
N LYS A 25 -16.32 -12.14 50.30
CA LYS A 25 -17.60 -12.41 49.63
C LYS A 25 -17.36 -12.75 48.17
N PRO A 26 -18.10 -13.71 47.55
CA PRO A 26 -17.85 -14.18 46.17
C PRO A 26 -17.85 -13.07 45.13
N VAL A 27 -18.60 -11.99 45.35
CA VAL A 27 -18.61 -10.80 44.48
C VAL A 27 -17.30 -10.04 44.51
N GLN A 28 -16.64 -9.90 45.65
CA GLN A 28 -15.34 -9.25 45.76
C GLN A 28 -14.24 -10.07 45.10
N LEU A 29 -14.30 -11.40 45.23
CA LEU A 29 -13.36 -12.32 44.60
C LEU A 29 -13.46 -12.26 43.05
N ALA A 30 -14.69 -12.24 42.53
CA ALA A 30 -14.93 -12.04 41.09
C ALA A 30 -14.36 -10.70 40.58
N PHE A 31 -14.55 -9.61 41.32
CA PHE A 31 -14.01 -8.29 40.98
C PHE A 31 -12.49 -8.31 40.90
N TRP A 32 -11.80 -8.93 41.86
CA TRP A 32 -10.33 -9.02 41.86
C TRP A 32 -9.74 -9.89 40.75
N ILE A 33 -10.52 -10.78 40.16
CA ILE A 33 -10.13 -11.60 38.98
C ILE A 33 -10.46 -10.87 37.68
N ILE A 34 -11.67 -10.32 37.55
CA ILE A 34 -12.12 -9.71 36.29
C ILE A 34 -11.39 -8.42 35.96
N VAL A 35 -11.14 -7.55 36.95
CA VAL A 35 -10.48 -6.26 36.72
C VAL A 35 -9.07 -6.42 36.11
N PRO A 36 -8.15 -7.26 36.62
CA PRO A 36 -6.84 -7.42 35.99
C PRO A 36 -6.92 -8.04 34.59
N ILE A 37 -7.87 -8.96 34.33
CA ILE A 37 -8.09 -9.50 32.98
C ILE A 37 -8.50 -8.40 32.00
N VAL A 38 -9.45 -7.55 32.36
CA VAL A 38 -9.88 -6.41 31.53
C VAL A 38 -8.73 -5.43 31.29
N VAL A 39 -7.95 -5.11 32.32
CA VAL A 39 -6.79 -4.23 32.19
C VAL A 39 -5.74 -4.82 31.25
N VAL A 40 -5.44 -6.11 31.34
CA VAL A 40 -4.49 -6.78 30.46
C VAL A 40 -4.99 -6.79 29.02
N LEU A 41 -6.26 -7.09 28.79
CA LEU A 41 -6.87 -7.04 27.45
C LEU A 41 -6.83 -5.62 26.87
N PHE A 42 -7.16 -4.61 27.66
CA PHE A 42 -7.10 -3.21 27.26
C PHE A 42 -5.65 -2.81 26.88
N LEU A 43 -4.68 -3.13 27.72
CA LEU A 43 -3.26 -2.88 27.43
C LEU A 43 -2.79 -3.62 26.18
N ALA A 44 -3.21 -4.86 25.97
CA ALA A 44 -2.89 -5.62 24.77
C ALA A 44 -3.44 -4.94 23.50
N ILE A 45 -4.67 -4.43 23.55
CA ILE A 45 -5.28 -3.67 22.44
C ILE A 45 -4.51 -2.37 22.18
N VAL A 46 -4.28 -1.56 23.23
CA VAL A 46 -3.58 -0.27 23.10
C VAL A 46 -2.16 -0.44 22.54
N LEU A 47 -1.41 -1.45 23.00
CA LEU A 47 -0.06 -1.74 22.54
C LEU A 47 -0.03 -2.33 21.11
N SER A 48 -1.10 -3.00 20.67
CA SER A 48 -1.16 -3.58 19.32
C SER A 48 -1.21 -2.52 18.22
N ILE A 49 -1.78 -1.34 18.49
CA ILE A 49 -1.95 -0.26 17.50
C ILE A 49 -0.59 0.26 16.99
N PRO A 50 0.36 0.73 17.82
CA PRO A 50 1.65 1.22 17.34
C PRO A 50 2.50 0.11 16.72
N ILE A 51 2.41 -1.13 17.21
CA ILE A 51 3.13 -2.27 16.64
C ILE A 51 2.63 -2.56 15.22
N SER A 52 1.32 -2.57 15.00
CA SER A 52 0.74 -2.79 13.68
C SER A 52 1.06 -1.67 12.70
N ALA A 53 1.09 -0.41 13.15
CA ALA A 53 1.49 0.73 12.32
C ALA A 53 2.97 0.64 11.90
N ALA A 54 3.87 0.34 12.83
CA ALA A 54 5.29 0.13 12.56
C ALA A 54 5.52 -1.05 11.59
N TYR A 55 4.76 -2.13 11.74
CA TYR A 55 4.80 -3.27 10.83
C TYR A 55 4.35 -2.88 9.42
N ARG A 56 3.23 -2.16 9.28
CA ARG A 56 2.73 -1.67 7.97
C ARG A 56 3.74 -0.77 7.29
N ARG A 57 4.36 0.16 8.03
CA ARG A 57 5.40 1.04 7.51
C ARG A 57 6.63 0.29 7.00
N LYS A 58 7.13 -0.71 7.75
CA LYS A 58 8.30 -1.50 7.34
C LYS A 58 8.03 -2.42 6.16
N ARG A 59 6.80 -2.92 6.02
CA ARG A 59 6.43 -3.95 5.04
C ARG A 59 5.44 -3.47 3.98
N PHE A 60 5.29 -2.13 3.80
CA PHE A 60 4.31 -1.61 2.85
C PHE A 60 4.50 -2.17 1.43
N GLN A 61 5.74 -2.30 0.94
CA GLN A 61 6.02 -2.85 -0.39
C GLN A 61 5.48 -4.27 -0.55
N VAL A 62 5.65 -5.12 0.47
CA VAL A 62 5.11 -6.49 0.45
C VAL A 62 3.59 -6.49 0.48
N LEU A 63 2.97 -5.58 1.25
CA LEU A 63 1.51 -5.46 1.33
C LEU A 63 0.91 -4.97 0.01
N PHE A 64 1.57 -4.03 -0.68
CA PHE A 64 1.16 -3.56 -2.00
C PHE A 64 1.33 -4.66 -3.04
N TYR A 65 2.49 -5.31 -3.07
CA TYR A 65 2.73 -6.44 -3.95
C TYR A 65 1.65 -7.52 -3.81
N LYS A 66 1.35 -7.96 -2.57
CA LYS A 66 0.30 -8.96 -2.33
C LYS A 66 -1.06 -8.53 -2.88
N ARG A 67 -1.39 -7.24 -2.81
CA ARG A 67 -2.65 -6.72 -3.34
C ARG A 67 -2.68 -6.71 -4.86
N VAL A 68 -1.60 -6.27 -5.51
CA VAL A 68 -1.47 -6.27 -6.97
C VAL A 68 -1.44 -7.71 -7.49
N TYR A 69 -0.67 -8.59 -6.85
CA TYR A 69 -0.58 -10.01 -7.20
C TYR A 69 -1.94 -10.73 -7.10
N LYS A 70 -2.72 -10.41 -6.06
CA LYS A 70 -4.07 -10.98 -5.92
C LYS A 70 -4.97 -10.59 -7.10
N VAL A 71 -4.96 -9.32 -7.52
CA VAL A 71 -5.72 -8.85 -8.68
C VAL A 71 -5.22 -9.51 -9.97
N ALA A 72 -3.92 -9.68 -10.14
CA ALA A 72 -3.34 -10.37 -11.28
C ALA A 72 -3.82 -11.82 -11.36
N LEU A 73 -3.79 -12.53 -10.23
CA LEU A 73 -4.22 -13.93 -10.15
C LEU A 73 -5.73 -14.12 -10.37
N GLU A 74 -6.56 -13.23 -9.80
CA GLU A 74 -8.02 -13.29 -9.92
C GLU A 74 -8.54 -13.03 -11.35
N ASN A 75 -7.75 -12.33 -12.18
CA ASN A 75 -8.14 -11.96 -13.55
C ASN A 75 -7.24 -12.55 -14.63
N ASP A 76 -6.32 -13.45 -14.26
CA ASP A 76 -5.34 -14.08 -15.19
C ASP A 76 -4.46 -13.06 -15.93
N TYR A 77 -4.03 -12.01 -15.23
CA TYR A 77 -3.20 -10.95 -15.78
C TYR A 77 -1.71 -11.24 -15.59
N TYR A 78 -0.87 -10.88 -16.56
CA TYR A 78 0.58 -10.93 -16.42
C TYR A 78 1.06 -9.82 -15.49
N LEU A 79 2.02 -10.15 -14.61
CA LEU A 79 2.58 -9.22 -13.64
C LEU A 79 4.10 -9.24 -13.66
N ILE A 80 4.71 -8.09 -13.89
CA ILE A 80 6.15 -7.87 -13.74
C ILE A 80 6.38 -7.02 -12.49
N ASN A 81 7.23 -7.51 -11.59
CA ASN A 81 7.57 -6.81 -10.36
C ASN A 81 8.97 -6.23 -10.40
N GLN A 82 9.16 -5.04 -9.80
CA GLN A 82 10.45 -4.37 -9.70
C GLN A 82 11.12 -4.24 -11.07
N PHE A 83 10.44 -3.60 -11.99
CA PHE A 83 10.92 -3.36 -13.33
C PHE A 83 11.90 -2.19 -13.37
N TYR A 84 13.09 -2.40 -13.97
CA TYR A 84 14.11 -1.39 -14.15
C TYR A 84 14.42 -1.22 -15.63
N PHE A 85 14.41 0.01 -16.12
CA PHE A 85 14.74 0.32 -17.50
C PHE A 85 15.61 1.57 -17.60
N LYS A 86 16.39 1.68 -18.68
CA LYS A 86 17.22 2.85 -18.92
C LYS A 86 16.36 4.00 -19.45
N VAL A 87 16.52 5.17 -18.85
CA VAL A 87 15.92 6.43 -19.33
C VAL A 87 16.95 7.23 -20.11
N ASP A 88 18.17 7.26 -19.61
CA ASP A 88 19.35 7.90 -20.21
C ASP A 88 20.54 6.97 -20.03
N SER A 89 21.69 7.32 -20.65
CA SER A 89 22.92 6.52 -20.59
C SER A 89 23.33 6.09 -19.18
N ASN A 90 23.05 6.91 -18.16
CA ASN A 90 23.46 6.67 -16.77
C ASN A 90 22.28 6.63 -15.74
N LYS A 91 21.01 6.74 -16.17
CA LYS A 91 19.87 6.77 -15.26
C LYS A 91 18.96 5.59 -15.48
N LEU A 92 18.75 4.81 -14.42
CA LEU A 92 17.74 3.76 -14.38
C LEU A 92 16.46 4.31 -13.72
N ALA A 93 15.32 4.09 -14.38
CA ALA A 93 14.02 4.27 -13.78
C ALA A 93 13.54 2.95 -13.18
N LYS A 94 12.79 3.04 -12.08
CA LYS A 94 12.18 1.90 -11.42
C LYS A 94 10.66 2.06 -11.44
N VAL A 95 9.97 1.02 -11.88
CA VAL A 95 8.53 0.83 -11.69
C VAL A 95 8.33 -0.31 -10.72
N ASP A 96 7.46 -0.14 -9.72
CA ASP A 96 7.26 -1.18 -8.72
C ASP A 96 6.53 -2.39 -9.30
N HIS A 97 5.47 -2.15 -10.09
CA HIS A 97 4.73 -3.23 -10.76
C HIS A 97 4.26 -2.77 -12.14
N ILE A 98 4.30 -3.67 -13.12
CA ILE A 98 3.62 -3.54 -14.41
C ILE A 98 2.62 -4.68 -14.50
N LEU A 99 1.32 -4.34 -14.62
CA LEU A 99 0.24 -5.30 -14.73
C LEU A 99 -0.36 -5.20 -16.14
N PHE A 100 -0.46 -6.32 -16.84
CA PHE A 100 -1.04 -6.40 -18.17
C PHE A 100 -2.48 -6.90 -18.06
N GLY A 101 -3.42 -5.98 -18.22
CA GLY A 101 -4.85 -6.29 -18.27
C GLY A 101 -5.33 -6.64 -19.66
N GLU A 102 -6.65 -6.77 -19.83
CA GLU A 102 -7.27 -7.08 -21.13
C GLU A 102 -7.23 -5.87 -22.07
N LYS A 103 -7.40 -4.65 -21.55
CA LYS A 103 -7.50 -3.41 -22.34
C LYS A 103 -6.34 -2.46 -22.17
N TYR A 104 -5.65 -2.56 -21.03
CA TYR A 104 -4.60 -1.61 -20.66
C TYR A 104 -3.42 -2.27 -19.99
N ILE A 105 -2.28 -1.59 -20.07
CA ILE A 105 -1.06 -1.93 -19.34
C ILE A 105 -0.92 -0.92 -18.20
N TYR A 106 -0.92 -1.42 -16.97
CA TYR A 106 -0.89 -0.59 -15.78
C TYR A 106 0.53 -0.41 -15.26
N VAL A 107 0.98 0.85 -15.20
CA VAL A 107 2.27 1.26 -14.62
C VAL A 107 2.00 1.68 -13.17
N ILE A 108 2.45 0.88 -12.21
CA ILE A 108 2.07 1.02 -10.81
C ILE A 108 3.27 1.44 -9.97
N LEU A 109 3.11 2.53 -9.24
CA LEU A 109 4.02 2.99 -8.18
C LEU A 109 3.37 2.78 -6.81
N SER A 110 4.17 2.40 -5.83
CA SER A 110 3.76 2.21 -4.44
C SER A 110 4.41 3.27 -3.55
N LYS A 111 3.59 4.06 -2.85
CA LYS A 111 4.05 5.11 -1.94
C LYS A 111 3.38 4.95 -0.57
N TYR A 112 4.13 5.25 0.47
CA TYR A 112 3.64 5.22 1.85
C TYR A 112 3.69 6.62 2.45
N TYR A 113 2.55 7.11 2.94
CA TYR A 113 2.41 8.42 3.57
C TYR A 113 1.83 8.29 4.97
N GLU A 114 2.46 8.93 5.96
CA GLU A 114 1.98 9.00 7.36
C GLU A 114 1.11 10.26 7.58
N GLY A 115 0.10 10.43 6.74
CA GLY A 115 -0.80 11.57 6.74
C GLY A 115 -1.59 11.66 5.45
N ASP A 116 -2.19 12.81 5.19
CA ASP A 116 -3.13 13.04 4.11
C ASP A 116 -2.50 13.83 2.98
N LEU A 117 -2.98 13.63 1.76
CA LEU A 117 -2.54 14.32 0.55
C LEU A 117 -3.66 15.19 -0.01
N VAL A 118 -3.37 16.47 -0.22
CA VAL A 118 -4.34 17.46 -0.71
C VAL A 118 -3.73 18.25 -1.87
N GLY A 119 -4.52 18.54 -2.92
CA GLY A 119 -4.10 19.36 -4.06
C GLY A 119 -4.76 18.95 -5.37
N LYS A 120 -4.12 19.29 -6.48
CA LYS A 120 -4.58 18.94 -7.83
C LYS A 120 -3.58 18.01 -8.52
N SER A 121 -4.07 17.17 -9.42
CA SER A 121 -3.23 16.26 -10.21
C SER A 121 -2.23 17.01 -11.11
N THR A 122 -2.51 18.26 -11.43
CA THR A 122 -1.68 19.14 -12.27
C THR A 122 -0.59 19.86 -11.49
N ASP A 123 -0.72 19.97 -10.17
CA ASP A 123 0.26 20.68 -9.33
C ASP A 123 1.59 19.94 -9.29
N LYS A 124 2.70 20.66 -9.38
CA LYS A 124 4.05 20.09 -9.27
C LYS A 124 4.28 19.38 -7.94
N SER A 125 3.71 19.92 -6.88
CA SER A 125 3.80 19.39 -5.52
C SER A 125 2.43 19.36 -4.87
N LEU A 126 2.16 18.33 -4.05
CA LEU A 126 0.97 18.22 -3.22
C LEU A 126 1.27 18.70 -1.79
N ILE A 127 0.23 19.14 -1.10
CA ILE A 127 0.29 19.41 0.34
C ILE A 127 0.15 18.09 1.06
N PHE A 128 1.16 17.73 1.84
CA PHE A 128 1.13 16.62 2.77
C PHE A 128 0.82 17.13 4.17
N ILE A 129 -0.19 16.56 4.81
CA ILE A 129 -0.62 16.87 6.18
C ILE A 129 -0.34 15.65 7.04
N SER A 130 0.68 15.70 7.88
CA SER A 130 1.01 14.59 8.78
C SER A 130 -0.10 14.36 9.81
N HIS A 131 -0.18 13.17 10.40
CA HIS A 131 -1.12 12.87 11.48
C HIS A 131 -0.98 13.80 12.71
N LYS A 132 0.17 14.49 12.83
CA LYS A 132 0.41 15.52 13.87
C LYS A 132 -0.02 16.92 13.45
N GLY A 133 -0.68 17.08 12.31
CA GLY A 133 -1.15 18.35 11.76
C GLY A 133 -0.07 19.20 11.07
N LYS A 134 1.19 18.75 11.01
CA LYS A 134 2.25 19.48 10.31
C LYS A 134 2.01 19.41 8.79
N ARG A 135 2.04 20.57 8.13
CA ARG A 135 1.91 20.69 6.67
C ARG A 135 3.28 20.85 6.03
N CYS A 136 3.53 20.14 4.94
CA CYS A 136 4.70 20.31 4.09
C CYS A 136 4.36 19.97 2.64
N TYR A 137 5.23 20.35 1.70
CA TYR A 137 5.09 19.99 0.30
C TYR A 137 5.77 18.66 0.03
N THR A 138 5.17 17.84 -0.81
CA THR A 138 5.75 16.60 -1.33
C THR A 138 5.59 16.56 -2.85
N ASP A 139 6.52 15.91 -3.54
CA ASP A 139 6.39 15.72 -4.98
C ASP A 139 5.07 15.04 -5.33
N ASN A 140 4.44 15.50 -6.40
CA ASN A 140 3.19 14.92 -6.85
C ASN A 140 3.44 13.53 -7.46
N PRO A 141 2.94 12.45 -6.83
CA PRO A 141 3.18 11.09 -7.31
C PRO A 141 2.47 10.78 -8.63
N ILE A 142 1.41 11.52 -8.98
CA ILE A 142 0.73 11.40 -10.27
C ILE A 142 1.68 11.86 -11.40
N ILE A 143 2.38 12.98 -11.21
CA ILE A 143 3.36 13.47 -12.19
C ILE A 143 4.53 12.50 -12.31
N GLN A 144 4.99 11.90 -11.19
CA GLN A 144 6.02 10.88 -11.23
C GLN A 144 5.58 9.67 -12.04
N THR A 145 4.37 9.17 -11.80
CA THR A 145 3.82 8.02 -12.53
C THR A 145 3.61 8.34 -14.02
N LYS A 146 3.12 9.55 -14.34
CA LYS A 146 2.98 10.04 -15.72
C LYS A 146 4.33 10.08 -16.43
N SER A 147 5.36 10.62 -15.79
CA SER A 147 6.73 10.66 -16.33
C SER A 147 7.28 9.24 -16.58
N LEU A 148 7.04 8.30 -15.65
CA LEU A 148 7.48 6.91 -15.84
C LEU A 148 6.74 6.21 -16.97
N ALA A 149 5.43 6.38 -17.10
CA ALA A 149 4.64 5.82 -18.20
C ALA A 149 5.09 6.37 -19.55
N SER A 150 5.32 7.68 -19.66
CA SER A 150 5.84 8.30 -20.87
C SER A 150 7.24 7.79 -21.26
N LYS A 151 8.15 7.66 -20.29
CA LYS A 151 9.49 7.11 -20.52
C LYS A 151 9.46 5.64 -20.91
N LEU A 152 8.57 4.84 -20.30
CA LEU A 152 8.35 3.45 -20.67
C LEU A 152 7.85 3.35 -22.11
N SER A 153 6.85 4.15 -22.47
CA SER A 153 6.35 4.25 -23.85
C SER A 153 7.47 4.54 -24.84
N SER A 154 8.29 5.55 -24.56
CA SER A 154 9.41 5.94 -25.43
C SER A 154 10.47 4.83 -25.56
N SER A 155 10.76 4.08 -24.49
CA SER A 155 11.78 3.02 -24.51
C SER A 155 11.30 1.73 -25.17
N THR A 156 10.00 1.44 -25.10
CA THR A 156 9.42 0.17 -25.59
C THR A 156 8.68 0.32 -26.91
N GLY A 157 8.42 1.57 -27.36
CA GLY A 157 7.60 1.86 -28.54
C GLY A 157 6.10 1.56 -28.34
N LEU A 158 5.63 1.40 -27.10
CA LEU A 158 4.23 1.20 -26.80
C LEU A 158 3.45 2.53 -26.88
N ASP A 159 2.23 2.48 -27.39
CA ASP A 159 1.35 3.64 -27.39
C ASP A 159 0.99 4.07 -25.96
N THR A 160 1.14 5.37 -25.69
CA THR A 160 0.78 5.98 -24.41
C THR A 160 -0.70 5.83 -24.06
N SER A 161 -1.59 5.71 -25.07
CA SER A 161 -3.02 5.49 -24.87
C SER A 161 -3.33 4.15 -24.19
N MET A 162 -2.47 3.15 -24.38
CA MET A 162 -2.57 1.84 -23.76
C MET A 162 -2.07 1.82 -22.31
N LEU A 163 -1.37 2.87 -21.86
CA LEU A 163 -0.75 2.92 -20.55
C LEU A 163 -1.64 3.65 -19.54
N ILE A 164 -1.94 3.00 -18.43
CA ILE A 164 -2.61 3.60 -17.28
C ILE A 164 -1.63 3.69 -16.11
N GLY A 165 -1.40 4.90 -15.62
CA GLY A 165 -0.54 5.11 -14.46
C GLY A 165 -1.32 5.11 -13.15
N ILE A 166 -0.89 4.29 -12.18
CA ILE A 166 -1.55 4.19 -10.88
C ILE A 166 -0.51 4.38 -9.78
N THR A 167 -0.73 5.35 -8.92
CA THR A 167 -0.02 5.44 -7.65
C THR A 167 -0.85 4.79 -6.56
N LEU A 168 -0.36 3.68 -6.01
CA LEU A 168 -0.94 3.04 -4.85
C LEU A 168 -0.39 3.65 -3.58
N ILE A 169 -1.28 4.01 -2.67
CA ILE A 169 -0.93 4.52 -1.34
C ILE A 169 -1.54 3.65 -0.24
N ASN A 170 -1.00 3.79 0.97
CA ASN A 170 -1.53 3.07 2.13
C ASN A 170 -2.97 3.48 2.47
N ASP A 171 -3.68 2.57 3.12
CA ASP A 171 -5.11 2.72 3.39
C ASP A 171 -5.40 3.79 4.46
N ASP A 172 -4.40 4.13 5.27
CA ASP A 172 -4.50 5.13 6.35
C ASP A 172 -4.34 6.58 5.83
N CYS A 173 -3.88 6.78 4.59
CA CYS A 173 -3.74 8.08 3.95
C CYS A 173 -5.05 8.49 3.27
N LYS A 174 -5.60 9.65 3.63
CA LYS A 174 -6.71 10.24 2.87
C LYS A 174 -6.16 10.96 1.65
N VAL A 175 -6.86 10.84 0.54
CA VAL A 175 -6.51 11.48 -0.73
C VAL A 175 -7.60 12.44 -1.11
N GLU A 176 -7.29 13.72 -1.03
CA GLU A 176 -8.14 14.83 -1.47
C GLU A 176 -7.48 15.52 -2.67
N VAL A 177 -7.16 14.71 -3.69
CA VAL A 177 -6.53 15.17 -4.93
C VAL A 177 -7.55 15.21 -6.04
N GLN A 178 -7.84 16.41 -6.52
CA GLN A 178 -8.71 16.62 -7.69
C GLN A 178 -7.96 16.14 -8.93
N SER A 179 -8.51 15.16 -9.64
CA SER A 179 -7.95 14.65 -10.89
C SER A 179 -9.00 14.64 -12.00
N GLU A 180 -8.67 15.26 -13.12
CA GLU A 180 -9.47 15.23 -14.34
C GLU A 180 -9.00 14.12 -15.31
N SER A 181 -7.85 13.51 -15.01
CA SER A 181 -7.25 12.52 -15.90
C SER A 181 -7.99 11.18 -15.81
N LYS A 182 -8.29 10.60 -16.98
CA LYS A 182 -8.79 9.25 -17.11
C LYS A 182 -7.68 8.18 -17.25
N GLN A 183 -6.41 8.58 -17.20
CA GLN A 183 -5.24 7.71 -17.36
C GLN A 183 -4.34 7.64 -16.14
N PHE A 184 -4.37 8.64 -15.25
CA PHE A 184 -3.44 8.70 -14.12
C PHE A 184 -4.23 8.85 -12.81
N TYR A 185 -3.99 7.90 -11.90
CA TYR A 185 -4.73 7.78 -10.65
C TYR A 185 -3.82 7.75 -9.44
N ILE A 186 -4.31 8.32 -8.36
CA ILE A 186 -3.78 8.08 -7.00
C ILE A 186 -4.90 7.47 -6.17
N ILE A 187 -4.63 6.31 -5.57
CA ILE A 187 -5.68 5.55 -4.90
C ILE A 187 -5.14 4.74 -3.73
N GLN A 188 -5.96 4.56 -2.71
CA GLN A 188 -5.67 3.68 -1.59
C GLN A 188 -5.63 2.22 -2.06
N ARG A 189 -4.70 1.44 -1.49
CA ARG A 189 -4.48 0.03 -1.79
C ARG A 189 -5.77 -0.80 -1.76
N LYS A 190 -6.64 -0.57 -0.77
CA LYS A 190 -7.91 -1.31 -0.62
C LYS A 190 -8.87 -1.11 -1.79
N LYS A 191 -8.84 0.06 -2.42
CA LYS A 191 -9.71 0.42 -3.56
C LYS A 191 -9.16 -0.03 -4.91
N PHE A 192 -7.93 -0.55 -4.97
CA PHE A 192 -7.26 -0.93 -6.21
C PHE A 192 -8.06 -1.93 -7.07
N PRO A 193 -8.62 -3.04 -6.56
CA PRO A 193 -9.38 -3.98 -7.40
C PRO A 193 -10.61 -3.34 -8.03
N ALA A 194 -11.32 -2.48 -7.28
CA ALA A 194 -12.49 -1.78 -7.80
C ALA A 194 -12.11 -0.80 -8.92
N LEU A 195 -10.95 -0.12 -8.81
CA LEU A 195 -10.43 0.75 -9.85
C LEU A 195 -10.12 -0.05 -11.12
N ILE A 196 -9.40 -1.15 -11.01
CA ILE A 196 -9.06 -2.01 -12.17
C ILE A 196 -10.35 -2.46 -12.87
N LYS A 197 -11.32 -3.00 -12.13
CA LYS A 197 -12.61 -3.41 -12.68
C LYS A 197 -13.33 -2.26 -13.40
N ALA A 198 -13.33 -1.06 -12.83
CA ALA A 198 -13.96 0.12 -13.45
C ALA A 198 -13.23 0.58 -14.73
N ILE A 199 -11.89 0.43 -14.79
CA ILE A 199 -11.12 0.76 -15.99
C ILE A 199 -11.35 -0.28 -17.08
N GLU A 200 -11.31 -1.57 -16.76
CA GLU A 200 -11.52 -2.65 -17.71
C GLU A 200 -12.97 -2.71 -18.24
N SER A 201 -13.95 -2.15 -17.50
CA SER A 201 -15.34 -2.05 -17.97
C SER A 201 -15.59 -0.96 -19.01
N ARG A 202 -14.58 -0.14 -19.37
CA ARG A 202 -14.73 0.90 -20.38
C ARG A 202 -15.04 0.31 -21.77
N PRO A 203 -15.79 1.03 -22.62
CA PRO A 203 -16.10 0.60 -23.97
C PRO A 203 -14.90 0.80 -24.92
N VAL A 204 -13.82 0.05 -24.68
CA VAL A 204 -12.60 0.03 -25.49
C VAL A 204 -12.34 -1.43 -25.85
N GLU A 205 -11.83 -1.68 -27.05
CA GLU A 205 -11.46 -3.02 -27.50
C GLU A 205 -10.34 -3.63 -26.65
N ASN A 206 -10.39 -4.93 -26.46
CA ASN A 206 -9.34 -5.67 -25.77
C ASN A 206 -8.04 -5.66 -26.59
N ILE A 207 -6.92 -5.66 -25.91
CA ILE A 207 -5.61 -5.87 -26.53
C ILE A 207 -5.62 -7.30 -27.08
N ASN A 208 -5.31 -7.47 -28.36
CA ASN A 208 -5.22 -8.81 -28.93
C ASN A 208 -3.96 -9.54 -28.42
N ASP A 209 -3.99 -10.88 -28.45
CA ASP A 209 -2.91 -11.72 -27.91
C ASP A 209 -1.54 -11.43 -28.53
N ALA A 210 -1.50 -11.10 -29.83
CA ALA A 210 -0.26 -10.77 -30.51
C ALA A 210 0.31 -9.40 -30.03
N GLN A 211 -0.54 -8.42 -29.83
CA GLN A 211 -0.16 -7.13 -29.27
C GLN A 211 0.30 -7.26 -27.81
N LEU A 212 -0.42 -8.07 -27.02
CA LEU A 212 -0.07 -8.35 -25.62
C LEU A 212 1.29 -9.05 -25.55
N ALA A 213 1.50 -10.12 -26.33
CA ALA A 213 2.77 -10.82 -26.38
C ALA A 213 3.93 -9.91 -26.80
N LYS A 214 3.73 -9.05 -27.81
CA LYS A 214 4.72 -8.05 -28.25
C LYS A 214 5.02 -7.05 -27.14
N ALA A 215 4.02 -6.55 -26.43
CA ALA A 215 4.19 -5.62 -25.32
C ALA A 215 4.98 -6.25 -24.16
N VAL A 216 4.63 -7.48 -23.77
CA VAL A 216 5.35 -8.24 -22.73
C VAL A 216 6.80 -8.45 -23.12
N GLN A 217 7.07 -8.88 -24.38
CA GLN A 217 8.44 -9.08 -24.88
C GLN A 217 9.25 -7.77 -24.91
N SER A 218 8.66 -6.67 -25.39
CA SER A 218 9.32 -5.37 -25.45
C SER A 218 9.70 -4.88 -24.05
N ILE A 219 8.77 -4.98 -23.08
CA ILE A 219 9.04 -4.62 -21.71
C ILE A 219 10.08 -5.58 -21.09
N ALA A 220 9.96 -6.88 -21.27
CA ALA A 220 10.91 -7.84 -20.73
C ALA A 220 12.35 -7.61 -21.25
N LYS A 221 12.50 -7.26 -22.53
CA LYS A 221 13.80 -6.94 -23.16
C LYS A 221 14.46 -5.72 -22.52
N GLU A 222 13.68 -4.72 -22.15
CA GLU A 222 14.16 -3.50 -21.49
C GLU A 222 14.49 -3.69 -20.00
N ASN A 223 14.08 -4.80 -19.40
CA ASN A 223 14.29 -5.03 -17.97
C ASN A 223 15.77 -5.19 -17.64
N LYS A 224 16.37 -4.16 -17.07
CA LYS A 224 17.76 -4.16 -16.62
C LYS A 224 17.79 -4.41 -15.11
N LYS A 225 18.07 -5.65 -14.70
CA LYS A 225 18.29 -5.94 -13.28
C LYS A 225 19.41 -5.04 -12.76
N LYS A 226 19.13 -4.38 -11.63
CA LYS A 226 20.19 -3.66 -10.92
C LYS A 226 21.22 -4.69 -10.44
N LYS A 227 22.41 -4.66 -11.01
CA LYS A 227 23.55 -5.43 -10.50
C LYS A 227 24.03 -4.86 -9.18
#